data_e9d3b4244c4f3236a159eb9b2e64b423
#
_entry.id   e9d3b4244c4f3236a159eb9b2e64b423
#
_cell.length_a   1.000
_cell.length_b   1.000
_cell.length_c   1.000
_cell.angle_alpha   90.00
_cell.angle_beta   90.00
_cell.angle_gamma   90.00
#
_symmetry.space_group_name_H-M   'P 1'
#
loop_
_entity.id
_entity.type
_entity.pdbx_description
1 polymer ?
#
loop_
_entity_poly.entity_id
_entity_poly.type
_entity_poly.pdbx_seq_one_letter_code
_entity_poly.pdbx_strand_id
1 'polypeptide(L)'
;MGNIPKINQADPIPEAARSDIENLLSTGDLFRYTNDNSAVFKLEQNFANKIGARYALAVSSCSAALFLALKTLDLPANPKVLIPAFTFGAVPS
;
A
#
# COMPACT_ATOMS: atom_id res chain seq x y z
N MET A 1 -10.61 -8.58 -32.43
CA MET A 1 -9.45 -8.66 -31.51
C MET A 1 -9.58 -7.56 -30.46
N GLY A 2 -9.57 -7.91 -29.19
CA GLY A 2 -9.60 -6.93 -28.10
C GLY A 2 -8.32 -6.06 -28.15
N ASN A 3 -8.42 -4.77 -27.80
CA ASN A 3 -7.27 -3.90 -27.63
C ASN A 3 -6.35 -4.47 -26.55
N ILE A 4 -5.12 -4.80 -26.91
CA ILE A 4 -4.08 -5.15 -25.96
C ILE A 4 -3.72 -3.84 -25.23
N PRO A 5 -3.84 -3.77 -23.88
CA PRO A 5 -3.46 -2.58 -23.16
C PRO A 5 -1.99 -2.24 -23.45
N LYS A 6 -1.71 -0.99 -23.75
CA LYS A 6 -0.34 -0.52 -23.90
C LYS A 6 0.28 -0.39 -22.52
N ILE A 7 0.94 -1.43 -22.04
CA ILE A 7 1.55 -1.51 -20.70
C ILE A 7 2.64 -0.47 -20.44
N ASN A 8 3.13 0.21 -21.47
CA ASN A 8 4.10 1.30 -21.38
C ASN A 8 3.47 2.70 -21.41
N GLN A 9 2.14 2.78 -21.43
CA GLN A 9 1.44 4.04 -21.39
C GLN A 9 1.03 4.34 -19.95
N ALA A 10 1.46 5.50 -19.42
CA ALA A 10 1.05 5.94 -18.09
C ALA A 10 -0.45 6.27 -18.07
N ASP A 11 -1.15 5.78 -17.08
CA ASP A 11 -2.55 6.15 -16.84
C ASP A 11 -2.62 7.55 -16.22
N PRO A 12 -3.45 8.46 -16.74
CA PRO A 12 -3.63 9.76 -16.13
C PRO A 12 -4.35 9.64 -14.79
N ILE A 13 -4.01 10.52 -13.85
CA ILE A 13 -4.74 10.62 -12.59
C ILE A 13 -6.17 11.12 -12.88
N PRO A 14 -7.23 10.42 -12.42
CA PRO A 14 -8.60 10.86 -12.60
C PRO A 14 -8.86 12.25 -12.03
N GLU A 15 -9.76 13.01 -12.63
CA GLU A 15 -10.08 14.40 -12.22
C GLU A 15 -10.50 14.50 -10.75
N ALA A 16 -11.33 13.59 -10.27
CA ALA A 16 -11.74 13.53 -8.86
C ALA A 16 -10.53 13.38 -7.92
N ALA A 17 -9.56 12.53 -8.28
CA ALA A 17 -8.35 12.33 -7.47
C ALA A 17 -7.43 13.57 -7.51
N ARG A 18 -7.39 14.33 -8.61
CA ARG A 18 -6.63 15.59 -8.67
C ARG A 18 -7.20 16.63 -7.72
N SER A 19 -8.53 16.75 -7.65
CA SER A 19 -9.19 17.65 -6.73
C SER A 19 -8.88 17.30 -5.26
N ASP A 20 -8.90 16.02 -4.93
CA ASP A 20 -8.56 15.55 -3.58
C ASP A 20 -7.08 15.81 -3.23
N ILE A 21 -6.17 15.62 -4.19
CA ILE A 21 -4.73 15.92 -4.01
C ILE A 21 -4.53 17.41 -3.77
N GLU A 22 -5.16 18.27 -4.57
CA GLU A 22 -5.05 19.73 -4.40
C GLU A 22 -5.57 20.18 -3.04
N ASN A 23 -6.68 19.61 -2.58
CA ASN A 23 -7.20 19.89 -1.25
C ASN A 23 -6.25 19.44 -0.13
N LEU A 24 -5.62 18.26 -0.26
CA LEU A 24 -4.62 17.78 0.70
C LEU A 24 -3.38 18.69 0.74
N LEU A 25 -2.91 19.15 -0.42
CA LEU A 25 -1.77 20.05 -0.50
C LEU A 25 -2.09 21.44 0.11
N SER A 26 -3.29 21.95 -0.11
CA SER A 26 -3.71 23.25 0.43
C SER A 26 -3.96 23.23 1.93
N THR A 27 -4.48 22.14 2.47
CA THR A 27 -4.74 21.97 3.92
C THR A 27 -3.52 21.52 4.70
N GLY A 28 -2.55 20.86 4.05
CA GLY A 28 -1.39 20.27 4.71
C GLY A 28 -1.73 19.04 5.58
N ASP A 29 -2.94 18.47 5.46
CA ASP A 29 -3.39 17.31 6.24
C ASP A 29 -2.82 15.99 5.70
N LEU A 30 -1.49 15.85 5.80
CA LEU A 30 -0.72 14.73 5.28
C LEU A 30 -0.44 13.65 6.33
N PHE A 31 -0.82 13.88 7.58
CA PHE A 31 -0.52 12.96 8.67
C PHE A 31 -1.68 12.03 8.98
N ARG A 32 -1.37 10.73 9.12
CA ARG A 32 -2.33 9.71 9.56
C ARG A 32 -3.02 10.05 10.88
N TYR A 33 -2.28 10.67 11.81
CA TYR A 33 -2.72 10.87 13.18
C TYR A 33 -3.53 12.15 13.39
N THR A 34 -3.79 12.91 12.35
CA THR A 34 -4.49 14.19 12.49
C THR A 34 -5.95 13.96 12.89
N ASN A 35 -6.61 12.99 12.28
CA ASN A 35 -7.99 12.61 12.60
C ASN A 35 -8.39 11.30 11.89
N ASP A 36 -9.53 10.72 12.30
CA ASP A 36 -10.08 9.49 11.71
C ASP A 36 -10.64 9.68 10.28
N ASN A 37 -10.59 10.89 9.74
CA ASN A 37 -11.01 11.21 8.37
C ASN A 37 -9.83 11.47 7.44
N SER A 38 -8.59 11.26 7.89
CA SER A 38 -7.41 11.45 7.04
C SER A 38 -7.47 10.57 5.78
N ALA A 39 -6.83 11.02 4.71
CA ALA A 39 -6.81 10.28 3.45
C ALA A 39 -6.22 8.87 3.62
N VAL A 40 -5.20 8.73 4.47
CA VAL A 40 -4.57 7.44 4.77
C VAL A 40 -5.54 6.52 5.50
N PHE A 41 -6.26 7.01 6.51
CA PHE A 41 -7.25 6.22 7.24
C PHE A 41 -8.36 5.71 6.31
N LYS A 42 -8.89 6.57 5.45
CA LYS A 42 -9.91 6.18 4.45
C LYS A 42 -9.37 5.13 3.46
N LEU A 43 -8.12 5.26 3.02
CA LEU A 43 -7.47 4.27 2.16
C LEU A 43 -7.41 2.91 2.86
N GLU A 44 -6.94 2.86 4.10
CA GLU A 44 -6.82 1.63 4.88
C GLU A 44 -8.17 0.95 5.09
N GLN A 45 -9.20 1.70 5.44
CA GLN A 45 -10.56 1.19 5.60
C GLN A 45 -11.11 0.61 4.29
N ASN A 46 -10.99 1.35 3.20
CA ASN A 46 -11.48 0.94 1.89
C ASN A 46 -10.74 -0.30 1.39
N PHE A 47 -9.43 -0.35 1.58
CA PHE A 47 -8.61 -1.50 1.18
C PHE A 47 -8.95 -2.74 2.00
N ALA A 48 -9.03 -2.62 3.32
CA ALA A 48 -9.43 -3.72 4.21
C ALA A 48 -10.79 -4.29 3.80
N ASN A 49 -11.79 -3.43 3.58
CA ASN A 49 -13.12 -3.83 3.13
C ASN A 49 -13.07 -4.57 1.78
N LYS A 50 -12.30 -4.05 0.83
CA LYS A 50 -12.20 -4.62 -0.53
C LYS A 50 -11.60 -6.03 -0.54
N ILE A 51 -10.62 -6.30 0.31
CA ILE A 51 -9.95 -7.62 0.39
C ILE A 51 -10.54 -8.54 1.48
N GLY A 52 -11.55 -8.07 2.23
CA GLY A 52 -12.15 -8.84 3.32
C GLY A 52 -11.24 -9.01 4.54
N ALA A 53 -10.26 -8.13 4.73
CA ALA A 53 -9.40 -8.12 5.90
C ALA A 53 -10.03 -7.30 7.04
N ARG A 54 -9.71 -7.65 8.29
CA ARG A 54 -10.16 -6.87 9.45
C ARG A 54 -9.44 -5.52 9.54
N TYR A 55 -8.18 -5.48 9.20
CA TYR A 55 -7.31 -4.31 9.28
C TYR A 55 -6.43 -4.19 8.04
N ALA A 56 -6.06 -2.97 7.69
CA ALA A 56 -5.02 -2.66 6.74
C ALA A 56 -4.15 -1.53 7.29
N LEU A 57 -2.87 -1.59 7.00
CA LEU A 57 -1.90 -0.58 7.38
C LEU A 57 -1.13 -0.13 6.14
N ALA A 58 -1.25 1.13 5.77
CA ALA A 58 -0.46 1.71 4.69
C ALA A 58 0.94 2.05 5.19
N VAL A 59 1.93 1.66 4.43
CA VAL A 59 3.35 1.91 4.71
C VAL A 59 4.04 2.48 3.48
N SER A 60 5.23 3.04 3.65
CA SER A 60 5.95 3.77 2.60
C SER A 60 6.48 2.90 1.46
N SER A 61 6.60 1.59 1.64
CA SER A 61 7.10 0.67 0.61
C SER A 61 6.71 -0.77 0.88
N CYS A 62 6.74 -1.60 -0.18
CA CYS A 62 6.55 -3.05 -0.05
C CYS A 62 7.63 -3.69 0.86
N SER A 63 8.87 -3.25 0.79
CA SER A 63 9.95 -3.72 1.68
C SER A 63 9.64 -3.44 3.15
N ALA A 64 9.11 -2.25 3.46
CA ALA A 64 8.66 -1.91 4.81
C ALA A 64 7.49 -2.79 5.26
N ALA A 65 6.55 -3.08 4.35
CA ALA A 65 5.42 -3.97 4.64
C ALA A 65 5.88 -5.39 4.98
N LEU A 66 6.78 -5.96 4.20
CA LEU A 66 7.34 -7.29 4.44
C LEU A 66 8.10 -7.35 5.77
N PHE A 67 8.95 -6.36 6.03
CA PHE A 67 9.69 -6.27 7.29
C PHE A 67 8.75 -6.23 8.51
N LEU A 68 7.75 -5.36 8.47
CA LEU A 68 6.78 -5.24 9.56
C LEU A 68 5.95 -6.52 9.73
N ALA A 69 5.51 -7.13 8.64
CA ALA A 69 4.76 -8.38 8.70
C ALA A 69 5.57 -9.49 9.38
N LEU A 70 6.83 -9.66 9.02
CA LEU A 70 7.71 -10.64 9.66
C LEU A 70 7.97 -10.33 11.14
N LYS A 71 8.11 -9.05 11.50
CA LYS A 71 8.31 -8.63 12.89
C LYS A 71 7.10 -8.91 13.79
N THR A 72 5.89 -8.94 13.25
CA THR A 72 4.67 -9.21 14.02
C THR A 72 4.41 -10.70 14.26
N LEU A 73 5.15 -11.60 13.60
CA LEU A 73 4.91 -13.05 13.66
C LEU A 73 5.54 -13.75 14.87
N ASP A 74 6.32 -13.06 15.69
CA ASP A 74 7.03 -13.62 16.84
C ASP A 74 7.72 -14.97 16.51
N LEU A 75 8.50 -14.97 15.43
CA LEU A 75 9.16 -16.16 14.90
C LEU A 75 10.28 -16.63 15.83
N PRO A 76 10.50 -17.96 15.93
CA PRO A 76 11.62 -18.51 16.71
C PRO A 76 12.96 -18.10 16.10
N ALA A 77 14.05 -18.31 16.82
CA ALA A 77 15.39 -18.06 16.29
C ALA A 77 15.67 -18.91 15.04
N ASN A 78 16.23 -18.30 14.00
CA ASN A 78 16.54 -18.91 12.71
C ASN A 78 15.33 -19.57 12.02
N PRO A 79 14.23 -18.85 11.79
CA PRO A 79 13.06 -19.39 11.15
C PRO A 79 13.33 -19.71 9.67
N LYS A 80 12.69 -20.74 9.15
CA LYS A 80 12.72 -21.05 7.71
C LYS A 80 11.56 -20.36 7.03
N VAL A 81 11.85 -19.60 5.97
CA VAL A 81 10.85 -18.89 5.16
C VAL A 81 10.90 -19.41 3.73
N LEU A 82 9.74 -19.75 3.19
CA LEU A 82 9.60 -20.15 1.79
C LEU A 82 9.29 -18.90 0.94
N ILE A 83 10.07 -18.70 -0.10
CA ILE A 83 9.90 -17.59 -1.04
C ILE A 83 9.95 -18.11 -2.48
N PRO A 84 9.29 -17.42 -3.45
CA PRO A 84 9.46 -17.75 -4.87
C PRO A 84 10.91 -17.56 -5.31
N ALA A 85 11.40 -18.47 -6.18
CA ALA A 85 12.75 -18.36 -6.73
C ALA A 85 12.91 -17.14 -7.65
N PHE A 86 11.85 -16.76 -8.36
CA PHE A 86 11.78 -15.57 -9.18
C PHE A 86 11.00 -14.49 -8.45
N THR A 87 11.70 -13.55 -7.86
CA THR A 87 11.10 -12.46 -7.07
C THR A 87 12.02 -11.24 -7.03
N PHE A 88 11.50 -10.12 -6.52
CA PHE A 88 12.28 -8.91 -6.31
C PHE A 88 13.34 -9.10 -5.21
N GLY A 89 14.54 -8.54 -5.42
CA GLY A 89 15.71 -8.75 -4.54
C GLY A 89 15.51 -8.39 -3.06
N ALA A 90 14.58 -7.51 -2.73
CA ALA A 90 14.26 -7.18 -1.33
C ALA A 90 13.47 -8.27 -0.58
N VAL A 91 12.91 -9.28 -1.28
CA VAL A 91 12.15 -10.35 -0.64
C VAL A 91 13.04 -11.32 0.13
N PRO A 92 14.20 -11.77 -0.41
CA PRO A 92 15.14 -12.64 0.32
C PRO A 92 16.06 -11.88 1.28
N SER A 93 16.10 -10.55 1.25
CA SER A 93 16.97 -9.73 2.09
C SER A 93 16.39 -9.54 3.49
#